data_e831778dbbfa50b41eb1dc98241ed0bd
#
_entry.id   e831778dbbfa50b41eb1dc98241ed0bd
#
_cell.length_a   1.000
_cell.length_b   1.000
_cell.length_c   1.000
_cell.angle_alpha   90.00
_cell.angle_beta   90.00
_cell.angle_gamma   90.00
#
_symmetry.space_group_name_H-M   'P 1'
#
loop_
_entity.id
_entity.type
_entity.pdbx_description
1 polymer ?
#
loop_
_entity_poly.entity_id
_entity_poly.type
_entity_poly.pdbx_seq_one_letter_code
_entity_poly.pdbx_strand_id
1 'polypeptide(L)'
;MDLLENYYNELCELIYQIPLNNDGWFNFSKELLKILNVSYVHIQAIDFSYNVLSFSNGVGLLPLEAYASAELDYLRYPTEADPRWGKFLDPERKGWYQCHTHVSEEFVEKSDLYQKILLPCGLRYVA
;
A
#
# COMPACT_ATOMS: atom_id res chain seq x y z
N MET A 1 -6.03 20.19 -17.28
CA MET A 1 -5.76 20.36 -15.84
C MET A 1 -5.54 19.00 -15.22
N ASP A 2 -4.43 18.85 -14.54
CA ASP A 2 -4.12 17.58 -13.88
C ASP A 2 -5.18 17.26 -12.82
N LEU A 3 -5.59 16.00 -12.74
CA LEU A 3 -6.59 15.55 -11.76
C LEU A 3 -6.16 15.92 -10.33
N LEU A 4 -4.87 15.81 -10.03
CA LEU A 4 -4.32 16.11 -8.71
C LEU A 4 -4.32 17.61 -8.38
N GLU A 5 -4.18 18.50 -9.35
CA GLU A 5 -4.24 19.95 -9.10
C GLU A 5 -5.59 20.38 -8.53
N ASN A 6 -6.69 19.76 -8.99
CA ASN A 6 -8.03 20.08 -8.53
C ASN A 6 -8.27 19.70 -7.06
N TYR A 7 -7.55 18.69 -6.58
CA TYR A 7 -7.71 18.17 -5.22
C TYR A 7 -6.53 18.52 -4.30
N TYR A 8 -5.56 19.28 -4.80
CA TYR A 8 -4.34 19.58 -4.04
C TYR A 8 -4.63 20.24 -2.69
N ASN A 9 -5.46 21.26 -2.67
CA ASN A 9 -5.79 21.99 -1.44
C ASN A 9 -6.52 21.10 -0.45
N GLU A 10 -7.48 20.30 -0.93
CA GLU A 10 -8.23 19.36 -0.10
C GLU A 10 -7.31 18.30 0.52
N LEU A 11 -6.40 17.73 -0.27
CA LEU A 11 -5.42 16.77 0.24
C LEU A 11 -4.46 17.40 1.25
N CYS A 12 -4.03 18.64 1.03
CA CYS A 12 -3.20 19.36 2.00
C CYS A 12 -3.93 19.58 3.33
N GLU A 13 -5.19 19.98 3.29
CA GLU A 13 -6.00 20.12 4.50
C GLU A 13 -6.12 18.81 5.27
N LEU A 14 -6.38 17.70 4.57
CA LEU A 14 -6.45 16.38 5.18
C LEU A 14 -5.11 15.95 5.80
N ILE A 15 -3.98 16.26 5.15
CA ILE A 15 -2.64 15.98 5.70
C ILE A 15 -2.42 16.75 7.01
N TYR A 16 -2.79 18.04 7.06
CA TYR A 16 -2.67 18.85 8.28
C TYR A 16 -3.58 18.37 9.41
N GLN A 17 -4.69 17.68 9.10
CA GLN A 17 -5.58 17.09 10.10
C GLN A 17 -5.06 15.78 10.69
N ILE A 18 -4.11 15.11 10.04
CA ILE A 18 -3.61 13.80 10.48
C ILE A 18 -3.14 13.82 11.94
N PRO A 19 -2.27 14.75 12.39
CA PRO A 19 -1.81 14.78 13.77
C PRO A 19 -2.86 15.27 14.77
N LEU A 20 -3.95 15.83 14.31
CA LEU A 20 -4.99 16.46 15.15
C LEU A 20 -6.21 15.56 15.38
N ASN A 21 -6.30 14.44 14.66
CA ASN A 21 -7.50 13.62 14.62
C ASN A 21 -7.12 12.14 14.54
N ASN A 22 -7.73 11.32 15.40
CA ASN A 22 -7.49 9.88 15.41
C ASN A 22 -7.83 9.19 14.08
N ASP A 23 -8.78 9.74 13.32
CA ASP A 23 -9.18 9.25 12.01
C ASP A 23 -8.44 9.95 10.85
N GLY A 24 -7.42 10.76 11.14
CA GLY A 24 -6.73 11.57 10.14
C GLY A 24 -6.14 10.76 8.98
N TRP A 25 -5.44 9.69 9.28
CA TRP A 25 -4.89 8.79 8.26
C TRP A 25 -5.98 8.09 7.44
N PHE A 26 -7.04 7.65 8.09
CA PHE A 26 -8.19 7.03 7.42
C PHE A 26 -8.86 8.02 6.45
N ASN A 27 -9.13 9.24 6.88
CA ASN A 27 -9.78 10.26 6.07
C ASN A 27 -8.93 10.63 4.85
N PHE A 28 -7.61 10.81 5.04
CA PHE A 28 -6.68 11.07 3.95
C PHE A 28 -6.62 9.91 2.95
N SER A 29 -6.46 8.70 3.44
CA SER A 29 -6.38 7.50 2.57
C SER A 29 -7.68 7.24 1.81
N LYS A 30 -8.83 7.51 2.44
CA LYS A 30 -10.14 7.37 1.82
C LYS A 30 -10.33 8.36 0.67
N GLU A 31 -9.93 9.61 0.85
CA GLU A 31 -10.01 10.61 -0.22
C GLU A 31 -9.03 10.29 -1.36
N LEU A 32 -7.82 9.88 -1.01
CA LEU A 32 -6.83 9.46 -2.01
C LEU A 32 -7.31 8.25 -2.83
N LEU A 33 -7.93 7.27 -2.20
CA LEU A 33 -8.55 6.12 -2.86
C LEU A 33 -9.58 6.53 -3.91
N LYS A 34 -10.43 7.51 -3.56
CA LYS A 34 -11.46 8.04 -4.44
C LYS A 34 -10.87 8.83 -5.60
N ILE A 35 -9.93 9.75 -5.33
CA ILE A 35 -9.30 10.61 -6.35
C ILE A 35 -8.54 9.76 -7.38
N LEU A 36 -7.76 8.80 -6.92
CA LEU A 36 -6.97 7.92 -7.78
C LEU A 36 -7.79 6.79 -8.41
N ASN A 37 -9.04 6.62 -7.98
CA ASN A 37 -9.91 5.53 -8.43
C ASN A 37 -9.23 4.15 -8.35
N VAL A 38 -8.60 3.90 -7.21
CA VAL A 38 -7.93 2.63 -6.92
C VAL A 38 -8.73 1.78 -5.94
N SER A 39 -8.44 0.50 -5.85
CA SER A 39 -9.17 -0.43 -4.98
C SER A 39 -8.63 -0.46 -3.54
N TYR A 40 -7.41 0.02 -3.32
CA TYR A 40 -6.75 -0.03 -2.02
C TYR A 40 -5.63 1.00 -1.92
N VAL A 41 -5.55 1.66 -0.77
CA VAL A 41 -4.45 2.55 -0.38
C VAL A 41 -3.89 2.04 0.93
N HIS A 42 -2.59 1.80 0.98
CA HIS A 42 -1.90 1.31 2.17
C HIS A 42 -0.69 2.17 2.50
N ILE A 43 -0.65 2.69 3.70
CA ILE A 43 0.46 3.49 4.22
C ILE A 43 1.07 2.73 5.39
N GLN A 44 2.38 2.50 5.31
CA GLN A 44 3.15 1.80 6.33
C GLN A 44 4.37 2.62 6.72
N ALA A 45 4.76 2.50 7.99
CA ALA A 45 6.05 2.96 8.49
C ALA A 45 6.78 1.80 9.16
N ILE A 46 8.03 1.60 8.76
CA ILE A 46 8.88 0.52 9.27
C ILE A 46 10.08 1.15 9.97
N ASP A 47 10.30 0.75 11.20
CA ASP A 47 11.51 1.10 11.96
C ASP A 47 12.59 0.06 11.66
N PHE A 48 13.56 0.44 10.83
CA PHE A 48 14.67 -0.45 10.46
C PHE A 48 15.67 -0.68 11.60
N SER A 49 15.71 0.19 12.61
CA SER A 49 16.59 -0.01 13.77
C SER A 49 16.16 -1.21 14.60
N TYR A 50 14.86 -1.43 14.69
CA TYR A 50 14.25 -2.53 15.45
C TYR A 50 13.62 -3.60 14.58
N ASN A 51 13.62 -3.39 13.26
CA ASN A 51 12.99 -4.28 12.28
C ASN A 51 11.52 -4.57 12.61
N VAL A 52 10.76 -3.53 12.95
CA VAL A 52 9.35 -3.62 13.31
C VAL A 52 8.48 -2.72 12.44
N LEU A 53 7.28 -3.19 12.16
CA LEU A 53 6.21 -2.37 11.58
C LEU A 53 5.67 -1.44 12.68
N SER A 54 5.97 -0.16 12.61
CA SER A 54 5.58 0.83 13.62
C SER A 54 4.22 1.45 13.36
N PHE A 55 3.75 1.42 12.12
CA PHE A 55 2.47 1.97 11.70
C PHE A 55 1.96 1.26 10.45
N SER A 56 0.66 1.00 10.42
CA SER A 56 -0.03 0.48 9.24
C SER A 56 -1.45 1.06 9.17
N ASN A 57 -1.83 1.58 8.01
CA ASN A 57 -3.18 2.04 7.72
C ASN A 57 -3.56 1.62 6.30
N GLY A 58 -4.55 0.74 6.19
CA GLY A 58 -5.08 0.25 4.92
C GLY A 58 -6.55 0.62 4.75
N VAL A 59 -6.89 1.23 3.61
CA VAL A 59 -8.26 1.59 3.25
C VAL A 59 -8.55 1.09 1.84
N GLY A 60 -9.67 0.42 1.65
CA GLY A 60 -10.02 -0.13 0.35
C GLY A 60 -11.51 -0.45 0.21
N LEU A 61 -11.83 -1.14 -0.87
CA LEU A 61 -13.20 -1.52 -1.22
C LEU A 61 -13.74 -2.69 -0.39
N LEU A 62 -12.85 -3.50 0.20
CA LEU A 62 -13.23 -4.57 1.11
C LEU A 62 -13.38 -4.06 2.54
N PRO A 63 -14.08 -4.81 3.42
CA PRO A 63 -14.14 -4.50 4.84
C PRO A 63 -12.74 -4.46 5.48
N LEU A 64 -12.57 -3.61 6.49
CA LEU A 64 -11.30 -3.44 7.20
C LEU A 64 -10.74 -4.76 7.74
N GLU A 65 -11.60 -5.64 8.22
CA GLU A 65 -11.24 -6.95 8.78
C GLU A 65 -10.57 -7.86 7.75
N ALA A 66 -10.97 -7.77 6.47
CA ALA A 66 -10.36 -8.54 5.40
C ALA A 66 -8.90 -8.12 5.17
N TYR A 67 -8.62 -6.82 5.15
CA TYR A 67 -7.26 -6.31 5.01
C TYR A 67 -6.41 -6.58 6.25
N ALA A 68 -6.97 -6.43 7.45
CA ALA A 68 -6.26 -6.74 8.68
C ALA A 68 -5.85 -8.22 8.77
N SER A 69 -6.74 -9.12 8.38
CA SER A 69 -6.45 -10.57 8.30
C SER A 69 -5.36 -10.86 7.27
N ALA A 70 -5.45 -10.27 6.09
CA ALA A 70 -4.46 -10.43 5.04
C ALA A 70 -3.08 -9.89 5.45
N GLU A 71 -3.03 -8.78 6.18
CA GLU A 71 -1.78 -8.22 6.70
C GLU A 71 -1.12 -9.14 7.73
N LEU A 72 -1.90 -9.72 8.64
CA LEU A 72 -1.37 -10.70 9.59
C LEU A 72 -0.79 -11.94 8.87
N ASP A 73 -1.44 -12.41 7.84
CA ASP A 73 -0.93 -13.51 7.03
C ASP A 73 0.33 -13.11 6.25
N TYR A 74 0.35 -11.89 5.71
CA TYR A 74 1.51 -11.33 5.02
C TYR A 74 2.77 -11.28 5.91
N LEU A 75 2.61 -10.90 7.17
CA LEU A 75 3.73 -10.81 8.13
C LEU A 75 4.36 -12.17 8.48
N ARG A 76 3.73 -13.27 8.10
CA ARG A 76 4.30 -14.64 8.25
C ARG A 76 5.25 -15.02 7.13
N TYR A 77 5.22 -14.30 6.01
CA TYR A 77 6.13 -14.54 4.88
C TYR A 77 7.49 -13.88 5.13
N PRO A 78 8.58 -14.50 4.67
CA PRO A 78 9.87 -13.84 4.68
C PRO A 78 9.87 -12.62 3.76
N THR A 79 10.66 -11.61 4.08
CA THR A 79 10.75 -10.37 3.29
C THR A 79 11.07 -10.63 1.82
N GLU A 80 11.87 -11.66 1.54
CA GLU A 80 12.28 -12.05 0.19
C GLU A 80 11.14 -12.60 -0.67
N ALA A 81 10.04 -13.03 -0.06
CA ALA A 81 8.86 -13.48 -0.79
C ALA A 81 8.13 -12.34 -1.50
N ASP A 82 8.32 -11.12 -1.06
CA ASP A 82 7.75 -9.92 -1.68
C ASP A 82 8.81 -9.19 -2.51
N PRO A 83 8.71 -9.22 -3.85
CA PRO A 83 9.70 -8.60 -4.72
C PRO A 83 9.81 -7.08 -4.57
N ARG A 84 8.81 -6.43 -3.98
CA ARG A 84 8.81 -4.99 -3.74
C ARG A 84 9.90 -4.58 -2.75
N TRP A 85 10.22 -5.40 -1.76
CA TRP A 85 11.25 -5.09 -0.77
C TRP A 85 12.64 -4.90 -1.39
N GLY A 86 13.02 -5.75 -2.35
CA GLY A 86 14.28 -5.59 -3.08
C GLY A 86 14.37 -4.24 -3.78
N LYS A 87 13.25 -3.72 -4.29
CA LYS A 87 13.19 -2.40 -4.93
C LYS A 87 13.19 -1.26 -3.92
N PHE A 88 12.46 -1.38 -2.81
CA PHE A 88 12.42 -0.33 -1.80
C PHE A 88 13.76 -0.15 -1.08
N LEU A 89 14.49 -1.22 -0.88
CA LEU A 89 15.79 -1.19 -0.20
C LEU A 89 16.96 -0.83 -1.14
N ASP A 90 16.74 -0.75 -2.45
CA ASP A 90 17.74 -0.33 -3.41
C ASP A 90 18.02 1.18 -3.26
N PRO A 91 19.24 1.58 -2.85
CA PRO A 91 19.58 3.00 -2.69
C PRO A 91 19.62 3.76 -4.00
N GLU A 92 19.75 3.06 -5.14
CA GLU A 92 19.79 3.66 -6.47
C GLU A 92 18.42 3.70 -7.15
N ARG A 93 17.36 3.26 -6.46
CA ARG A 93 16.00 3.27 -7.02
C ARG A 93 15.59 4.67 -7.46
N LYS A 94 14.90 4.71 -8.61
CA LYS A 94 14.30 5.93 -9.17
C LYS A 94 12.85 5.69 -9.54
N GLY A 95 12.01 6.69 -9.27
CA GLY A 95 10.60 6.65 -9.64
C GLY A 95 9.76 5.67 -8.82
N TRP A 96 8.62 5.34 -9.36
CA TRP A 96 7.63 4.46 -8.75
C TRP A 96 7.90 3.00 -9.05
N TYR A 97 7.68 2.15 -8.06
CA TYR A 97 7.53 0.72 -8.30
C TYR A 97 6.16 0.43 -8.93
N GLN A 98 6.13 -0.42 -9.93
CA GLN A 98 4.89 -0.86 -10.57
C GLN A 98 4.95 -2.35 -10.85
N CYS A 99 4.05 -3.12 -10.27
CA CYS A 99 4.02 -4.58 -10.41
C CYS A 99 4.02 -5.04 -11.87
N HIS A 100 3.23 -4.40 -12.73
CA HIS A 100 3.09 -4.81 -14.14
C HIS A 100 4.39 -4.66 -14.95
N THR A 101 5.34 -3.82 -14.50
CA THR A 101 6.64 -3.66 -15.15
C THR A 101 7.77 -4.44 -14.48
N HIS A 102 7.63 -4.76 -13.19
CA HIS A 102 8.69 -5.35 -12.37
C HIS A 102 8.46 -6.81 -12.01
N VAL A 103 7.24 -7.31 -12.18
CA VAL A 103 6.84 -8.66 -11.82
C VAL A 103 6.20 -9.36 -13.00
N SER A 104 6.73 -10.52 -13.40
CA SER A 104 6.19 -11.31 -14.51
C SER A 104 4.90 -12.05 -14.13
N GLU A 105 4.08 -12.36 -15.13
CA GLU A 105 2.88 -13.20 -14.93
C GLU A 105 3.26 -14.57 -14.37
N GLU A 106 4.34 -15.16 -14.87
CA GLU A 106 4.84 -16.45 -14.37
C GLU A 106 5.19 -16.40 -12.88
N PHE A 107 5.82 -15.31 -12.42
CA PHE A 107 6.11 -15.13 -11.00
C PHE A 107 4.82 -15.06 -10.19
N VAL A 108 3.84 -14.29 -10.65
CA VAL A 108 2.54 -14.15 -9.97
C VAL A 108 1.83 -15.49 -9.86
N GLU A 109 1.79 -16.27 -10.92
CA GLU A 109 1.15 -17.60 -10.94
C GLU A 109 1.78 -18.57 -9.94
N LYS A 110 3.08 -18.46 -9.70
CA LYS A 110 3.83 -19.36 -8.80
C LYS A 110 4.01 -18.82 -7.38
N SER A 111 3.75 -17.54 -7.17
CA SER A 111 3.96 -16.89 -5.87
C SER A 111 2.82 -17.15 -4.90
N ASP A 112 3.12 -17.80 -3.80
CA ASP A 112 2.14 -17.99 -2.71
C ASP A 112 1.62 -16.65 -2.16
N LEU A 113 2.47 -15.64 -2.08
CA LEU A 113 2.08 -14.29 -1.66
C LEU A 113 0.96 -13.72 -2.54
N TYR A 114 1.14 -13.79 -3.87
CA TYR A 114 0.12 -13.31 -4.80
C TYR A 114 -1.14 -14.18 -4.75
N GLN A 115 -0.99 -15.49 -4.81
CA GLN A 115 -2.12 -16.41 -4.92
C GLN A 115 -2.97 -16.46 -3.65
N LYS A 116 -2.35 -16.41 -2.48
CA LYS A 116 -3.04 -16.60 -1.19
C LYS A 116 -3.43 -15.31 -0.48
N ILE A 117 -2.73 -14.20 -0.76
CA ILE A 117 -2.91 -12.92 -0.04
C ILE A 117 -3.36 -11.80 -0.98
N LEU A 118 -2.55 -11.46 -1.97
CA LEU A 118 -2.80 -10.25 -2.77
C LEU A 118 -4.01 -10.39 -3.71
N LEU A 119 -4.06 -11.46 -4.50
CA LEU A 119 -5.18 -11.68 -5.42
C LEU A 119 -6.54 -11.83 -4.73
N PRO A 120 -6.68 -12.57 -3.61
CA PRO A 120 -7.94 -12.62 -2.87
C PRO A 120 -8.42 -11.26 -2.38
N CYS A 121 -7.52 -10.31 -2.14
CA CYS A 121 -7.85 -8.92 -1.81
C CYS A 121 -8.04 -8.00 -3.04
N GLY A 122 -7.96 -8.53 -4.25
CA GLY A 122 -8.04 -7.75 -5.48
C GLY A 122 -6.79 -6.93 -5.81
N LEU A 123 -5.64 -7.30 -5.23
CA LEU A 123 -4.39 -6.54 -5.32
C LEU A 123 -3.41 -7.17 -6.32
N ARG A 124 -3.79 -7.15 -7.61
CA ARG A 124 -2.89 -7.65 -8.67
C ARG A 124 -1.84 -6.63 -9.07
N TYR A 125 -2.25 -5.39 -9.25
CA TYR A 125 -1.40 -4.30 -9.70
C TYR A 125 -1.17 -3.31 -8.57
N VAL A 126 0.05 -3.28 -8.07
CA VAL A 126 0.47 -2.43 -6.96
C VAL A 126 1.53 -1.44 -7.45
N ALA A 127 1.42 -0.21 -7.03
CA ALA A 127 2.38 0.85 -7.31
C ALA A 127 2.90 1.46 -6.02
#